data_ee39d82e28a0a63e70c3e20e02dc1e25
#
_entry.id   ee39d82e28a0a63e70c3e20e02dc1e25
#
_cell.length_a   1.000
_cell.length_b   1.000
_cell.length_c   1.000
_cell.angle_alpha   90.00
_cell.angle_beta   90.00
_cell.angle_gamma   90.00
#
_symmetry.space_group_name_H-M   'P 1'
#
loop_
_entity.id
_entity.type
_entity.pdbx_description
1 polymer ?
#
loop_
_entity_poly.entity_id
_entity_poly.type
_entity_poly.pdbx_seq_one_letter_code
_entity_poly.pdbx_strand_id
1 'polypeptide(L)'
;PYPAHFNMATTHEDMGREKLYLAGNRSHPAVQKALSGPRSADGMPRFDPQLLNGEYFISLKPGQVLSRVNRQFLTEHEITLAGMWNTENTVSSLNLVDRTLCFTCVPALCLHQESFPSNIVLMELGDPPLDWGKAIVYPKQTRITRIMRIVIDLVKEFYHNDPQVRQQYREKNLAEWRAGQERETT
;
A
#
# COMPACT_ATOMS: atom_id res chain seq x y z
N PRO A 1 7.95 -3.28 12.82
CA PRO A 1 7.29 -3.47 14.12
C PRO A 1 5.78 -3.37 13.94
N TYR A 2 5.02 -4.30 14.58
CA TYR A 2 3.58 -4.14 14.67
C TYR A 2 3.27 -2.81 15.37
N PRO A 3 2.17 -2.14 15.05
CA PRO A 3 1.79 -0.95 15.79
C PRO A 3 1.72 -1.30 17.28
N ALA A 4 2.52 -0.62 18.08
CA ALA A 4 2.74 -0.88 19.51
C ALA A 4 1.51 -0.63 20.41
N HIS A 5 0.30 -0.70 19.86
CA HIS A 5 -0.95 -0.40 20.56
C HIS A 5 -1.96 -1.55 20.56
N PHE A 6 -1.49 -2.79 20.57
CA PHE A 6 -2.34 -3.83 21.09
C PHE A 6 -2.51 -3.55 22.58
N ASN A 7 -3.72 -3.14 22.97
CA ASN A 7 -4.09 -2.97 24.35
C ASN A 7 -3.70 -4.23 25.13
N MET A 8 -3.24 -4.09 26.37
CA MET A 8 -2.89 -5.23 27.25
C MET A 8 -4.03 -6.25 27.37
N ALA A 9 -5.27 -5.86 27.05
CA ALA A 9 -6.46 -6.73 27.04
C ALA A 9 -6.63 -7.55 25.74
N THR A 10 -5.78 -7.37 24.72
CA THR A 10 -5.88 -8.09 23.45
C THR A 10 -4.72 -9.06 23.23
N THR A 11 -4.95 -10.08 22.43
CA THR A 11 -3.93 -10.95 21.85
C THR A 11 -4.04 -10.94 20.34
N HIS A 12 -3.02 -11.45 19.64
CA HIS A 12 -3.02 -11.45 18.19
C HIS A 12 -2.37 -12.71 17.62
N GLU A 13 -2.75 -13.01 16.40
CA GLU A 13 -2.07 -14.00 15.55
C GLU A 13 -1.50 -13.28 14.34
N ASP A 14 -0.20 -13.46 14.12
CA ASP A 14 0.54 -12.84 13.01
C ASP A 14 0.03 -13.35 11.65
N MET A 15 -0.13 -12.44 10.71
CA MET A 15 -0.56 -12.68 9.33
C MET A 15 0.52 -12.29 8.31
N GLY A 16 1.75 -12.00 8.78
CA GLY A 16 2.86 -11.56 7.96
C GLY A 16 2.83 -10.06 7.61
N ARG A 17 3.64 -9.71 6.65
CA ARG A 17 3.83 -8.32 6.20
C ARG A 17 3.27 -8.13 4.80
N GLU A 18 2.90 -6.91 4.49
CA GLU A 18 2.38 -6.50 3.19
C GLU A 18 3.10 -5.24 2.72
N LYS A 19 3.54 -5.24 1.46
CA LYS A 19 4.15 -4.05 0.85
C LYS A 19 3.14 -2.92 0.70
N LEU A 20 3.60 -1.71 0.91
CA LEU A 20 2.90 -0.48 0.56
C LEU A 20 3.58 0.12 -0.67
N TYR A 21 2.78 0.56 -1.63
CA TYR A 21 3.25 1.22 -2.83
C TYR A 21 2.89 2.70 -2.78
N LEU A 22 3.78 3.54 -3.26
CA LEU A 22 3.47 4.94 -3.55
C LEU A 22 2.70 4.99 -4.87
N ALA A 23 1.55 5.63 -4.86
CA ALA A 23 0.76 5.93 -6.03
C ALA A 23 0.93 7.42 -6.39
N GLY A 24 1.23 7.71 -7.63
CA GLY A 24 1.35 9.07 -8.16
C GLY A 24 0.81 9.16 -9.58
N ASN A 25 0.38 10.36 -9.99
CA ASN A 25 -0.08 10.59 -11.34
C ASN A 25 1.09 10.49 -12.32
N ARG A 26 0.88 9.79 -13.44
CA ARG A 26 1.89 9.61 -14.49
C ARG A 26 2.47 10.92 -15.00
N SER A 27 1.67 11.98 -15.06
CA SER A 27 2.10 13.29 -15.54
C SER A 27 3.00 14.04 -14.54
N HIS A 28 3.15 13.55 -13.31
CA HIS A 28 3.96 14.21 -12.31
C HIS A 28 5.47 14.09 -12.61
N PRO A 29 6.26 15.19 -12.58
CA PRO A 29 7.69 15.15 -12.90
C PRO A 29 8.49 14.14 -12.06
N ALA A 30 8.21 14.02 -10.75
CA ALA A 30 8.88 13.05 -9.89
C ALA A 30 8.52 11.60 -10.26
N VAL A 31 7.28 11.35 -10.73
CA VAL A 31 6.86 10.04 -11.23
C VAL A 31 7.59 9.70 -12.53
N GLN A 32 7.72 10.64 -13.46
CA GLN A 32 8.49 10.47 -14.70
C GLN A 32 9.96 10.16 -14.42
N LYS A 33 10.54 10.83 -13.42
CA LYS A 33 11.90 10.54 -12.96
C LYS A 33 12.03 9.10 -12.43
N ALA A 34 11.08 8.64 -11.62
CA ALA A 34 11.06 7.27 -11.11
C ALA A 34 10.87 6.22 -12.23
N LEU A 35 10.02 6.51 -13.22
CA LEU A 35 9.80 5.63 -14.38
C LEU A 35 11.07 5.42 -15.23
N SER A 36 11.92 6.45 -15.31
CA SER A 36 13.21 6.41 -16.03
C SER A 36 14.36 5.88 -15.16
N GLY A 37 14.10 5.65 -13.87
CA GLY A 37 15.09 5.25 -12.88
C GLY A 37 15.21 3.74 -12.67
N PRO A 38 15.85 3.31 -11.57
CA PRO A 38 16.03 1.92 -11.25
C PRO A 38 14.69 1.23 -10.94
N ARG A 39 14.68 -0.08 -11.14
CA ARG A 39 13.52 -0.92 -10.83
C ARG A 39 13.84 -1.89 -9.70
N SER A 40 12.81 -2.30 -8.96
CA SER A 40 12.90 -3.38 -7.98
C SER A 40 13.04 -4.74 -8.65
N ALA A 41 13.32 -5.77 -7.85
CA ALA A 41 13.33 -7.16 -8.31
C ALA A 41 12.00 -7.60 -8.94
N ASP A 42 10.89 -7.01 -8.47
CA ASP A 42 9.53 -7.25 -9.00
C ASP A 42 9.23 -6.41 -10.26
N GLY A 43 10.21 -5.65 -10.77
CA GLY A 43 10.06 -4.80 -11.95
C GLY A 43 9.34 -3.46 -11.69
N MET A 44 8.98 -3.15 -10.45
CA MET A 44 8.34 -1.88 -10.10
C MET A 44 9.33 -0.72 -10.13
N PRO A 45 8.95 0.48 -10.60
CA PRO A 45 9.78 1.66 -10.47
C PRO A 45 10.13 1.92 -9.00
N ARG A 46 11.36 2.28 -8.70
CA ARG A 46 11.77 2.74 -7.36
C ARG A 46 11.62 4.25 -7.27
N PHE A 47 11.01 4.72 -6.19
CA PHE A 47 10.84 6.13 -5.93
C PHE A 47 11.76 6.57 -4.79
N ASP A 48 12.57 7.59 -5.05
CA ASP A 48 13.40 8.22 -4.03
C ASP A 48 12.49 9.02 -3.07
N PRO A 49 12.43 8.67 -1.77
CA PRO A 49 11.59 9.36 -0.80
C PRO A 49 11.79 10.88 -0.76
N GLN A 50 13.02 11.36 -1.03
CA GLN A 50 13.34 12.78 -1.01
C GLN A 50 12.60 13.59 -2.08
N LEU A 51 12.12 12.94 -3.14
CA LEU A 51 11.28 13.59 -4.16
C LEU A 51 9.87 13.93 -3.67
N LEU A 52 9.48 13.50 -2.45
CA LEU A 52 8.24 13.93 -1.82
C LEU A 52 8.36 15.30 -1.13
N ASN A 53 9.56 15.82 -0.94
CA ASN A 53 9.73 17.14 -0.34
C ASN A 53 9.05 18.23 -1.18
N GLY A 54 8.20 19.02 -0.53
CA GLY A 54 7.44 20.08 -1.19
C GLY A 54 6.22 19.60 -1.98
N GLU A 55 5.91 18.30 -1.95
CA GLU A 55 4.77 17.76 -2.68
C GLU A 55 3.50 17.67 -1.81
N TYR A 56 2.35 17.49 -2.46
CA TYR A 56 1.07 17.26 -1.79
C TYR A 56 0.84 15.77 -1.62
N PHE A 57 0.36 15.38 -0.45
CA PHE A 57 0.11 13.99 -0.11
C PHE A 57 -1.33 13.77 0.36
N ILE A 58 -1.95 12.69 -0.09
CA ILE A 58 -3.28 12.27 0.33
C ILE A 58 -3.11 11.10 1.28
N SER A 59 -3.53 11.27 2.52
CA SER A 59 -3.48 10.24 3.56
C SER A 59 -4.90 9.78 3.92
N LEU A 60 -5.01 8.71 4.66
CA LEU A 60 -6.26 8.37 5.33
C LEU A 60 -6.44 9.23 6.59
N LYS A 61 -7.67 9.31 7.09
CA LYS A 61 -7.98 10.06 8.33
C LYS A 61 -7.08 9.63 9.50
N PRO A 62 -6.75 10.57 10.40
CA PRO A 62 -6.07 10.25 11.65
C PRO A 62 -6.79 9.14 12.42
N GLY A 63 -6.04 8.22 13.01
CA GLY A 63 -6.56 7.03 13.70
C GLY A 63 -6.55 5.75 12.85
N GLN A 64 -6.52 5.85 11.53
CA GLN A 64 -6.31 4.70 10.66
C GLN A 64 -4.83 4.28 10.62
N VAL A 65 -4.57 2.97 10.54
CA VAL A 65 -3.20 2.41 10.59
C VAL A 65 -2.33 2.96 9.47
N LEU A 66 -2.85 3.01 8.24
CA LEU A 66 -2.12 3.52 7.08
C LEU A 66 -1.71 5.00 7.26
N SER A 67 -2.58 5.83 7.84
CA SER A 67 -2.23 7.23 8.15
C SER A 67 -1.04 7.32 9.10
N ARG A 68 -0.98 6.44 10.11
CA ARG A 68 0.14 6.41 11.05
C ARG A 68 1.43 5.93 10.40
N VAL A 69 1.36 4.87 9.59
CA VAL A 69 2.52 4.34 8.85
C VAL A 69 3.08 5.41 7.92
N ASN A 70 2.22 6.10 7.17
CA ASN A 70 2.65 7.19 6.29
C ASN A 70 3.36 8.31 7.07
N ARG A 71 2.77 8.77 8.18
CA ARG A 71 3.38 9.83 9.01
C ARG A 71 4.72 9.40 9.59
N GLN A 72 4.82 8.16 10.07
CA GLN A 72 6.07 7.62 10.59
C GLN A 72 7.15 7.59 9.50
N PHE A 73 6.82 7.09 8.31
CA PHE A 73 7.74 7.07 7.17
C PHE A 73 8.23 8.47 6.79
N LEU A 74 7.31 9.44 6.67
CA LEU A 74 7.66 10.83 6.35
C LEU A 74 8.61 11.43 7.40
N THR A 75 8.36 11.15 8.67
CA THR A 75 9.21 11.63 9.78
C THR A 75 10.59 10.98 9.76
N GLU A 76 10.65 9.65 9.59
CA GLU A 76 11.93 8.89 9.56
C GLU A 76 12.83 9.29 8.40
N HIS A 77 12.23 9.75 7.28
CA HIS A 77 12.98 10.22 6.10
C HIS A 77 13.12 11.75 6.02
N GLU A 78 12.73 12.46 7.10
CA GLU A 78 12.82 13.93 7.19
C GLU A 78 12.10 14.65 6.02
N ILE A 79 10.98 14.09 5.55
CA ILE A 79 10.21 14.64 4.43
C ILE A 79 9.27 15.73 4.91
N THR A 80 9.38 16.92 4.31
CA THR A 80 8.49 18.06 4.54
C THR A 80 7.56 18.24 3.33
N LEU A 81 6.27 17.94 3.52
CA LEU A 81 5.24 18.08 2.48
C LEU A 81 4.78 19.53 2.33
N ALA A 82 4.35 19.93 1.14
CA ALA A 82 3.62 21.19 0.92
C ALA A 82 2.24 21.18 1.60
N GLY A 83 1.62 20.01 1.68
CA GLY A 83 0.35 19.83 2.38
C GLY A 83 -0.08 18.38 2.41
N MET A 84 -1.01 18.07 3.34
CA MET A 84 -1.58 16.73 3.47
C MET A 84 -3.10 16.82 3.54
N TRP A 85 -3.78 16.15 2.64
CA TRP A 85 -5.24 15.97 2.65
C TRP A 85 -5.61 14.60 3.22
N ASN A 86 -6.80 14.49 3.79
CA ASN A 86 -7.27 13.25 4.37
C ASN A 86 -8.54 12.76 3.66
N THR A 87 -8.59 11.47 3.39
CA THR A 87 -9.75 10.77 2.81
C THR A 87 -10.24 9.66 3.74
N GLU A 88 -11.43 9.15 3.45
CA GLU A 88 -12.03 8.05 4.22
C GLU A 88 -11.42 6.69 3.90
N ASN A 89 -11.01 6.49 2.65
CA ASN A 89 -10.56 5.19 2.15
C ASN A 89 -9.58 5.34 0.98
N THR A 90 -8.90 4.23 0.68
CA THR A 90 -7.88 4.16 -0.37
C THR A 90 -8.42 4.42 -1.78
N VAL A 91 -9.66 3.99 -2.07
CA VAL A 91 -10.27 4.22 -3.40
C VAL A 91 -10.44 5.71 -3.66
N SER A 92 -10.95 6.46 -2.67
CA SER A 92 -11.06 7.92 -2.77
C SER A 92 -9.70 8.58 -2.93
N SER A 93 -8.67 8.09 -2.22
CA SER A 93 -7.30 8.60 -2.38
C SER A 93 -6.79 8.40 -3.80
N LEU A 94 -6.97 7.20 -4.38
CA LEU A 94 -6.55 6.89 -5.74
C LEU A 94 -7.28 7.74 -6.79
N ASN A 95 -8.60 7.92 -6.64
CA ASN A 95 -9.38 8.76 -7.55
C ASN A 95 -8.94 10.24 -7.52
N LEU A 96 -8.47 10.73 -6.37
CA LEU A 96 -7.90 12.06 -6.27
C LEU A 96 -6.52 12.14 -6.93
N VAL A 97 -5.65 11.15 -6.69
CA VAL A 97 -4.32 11.08 -7.33
C VAL A 97 -4.45 11.00 -8.86
N ASP A 98 -5.42 10.26 -9.38
CA ASP A 98 -5.68 10.16 -10.82
C ASP A 98 -5.95 11.54 -11.47
N ARG A 99 -6.57 12.44 -10.72
CA ARG A 99 -7.01 13.75 -11.20
C ARG A 99 -6.14 14.92 -10.74
N THR A 100 -5.12 14.65 -9.95
CA THR A 100 -4.25 15.67 -9.36
C THR A 100 -2.79 15.24 -9.45
N LEU A 101 -1.88 16.16 -9.09
CA LEU A 101 -0.46 15.85 -8.97
C LEU A 101 -0.06 15.53 -7.51
N CYS A 102 -0.94 14.83 -6.77
CA CYS A 102 -0.66 14.40 -5.40
C CYS A 102 -0.15 12.96 -5.36
N PHE A 103 0.37 12.58 -4.20
CA PHE A 103 0.80 11.21 -3.90
C PHE A 103 -0.08 10.58 -2.83
N THR A 104 -0.16 9.26 -2.81
CA THR A 104 -0.74 8.48 -1.70
C THR A 104 -0.04 7.13 -1.57
N CYS A 105 -0.06 6.52 -0.39
CA CYS A 105 0.37 5.13 -0.23
C CYS A 105 -0.84 4.19 -0.26
N VAL A 106 -0.66 3.06 -0.91
CA VAL A 106 -1.69 2.02 -1.04
C VAL A 106 -1.13 0.64 -0.70
N PRO A 107 -1.87 -0.20 0.03
CA PRO A 107 -1.49 -1.59 0.26
C PRO A 107 -1.49 -2.41 -1.03
N ALA A 108 -0.60 -3.41 -1.10
CA ALA A 108 -0.54 -4.33 -2.24
C ALA A 108 -1.89 -5.02 -2.51
N LEU A 109 -2.70 -5.25 -1.48
CA LEU A 109 -4.05 -5.81 -1.62
C LEU A 109 -4.98 -4.94 -2.48
N CYS A 110 -4.79 -3.62 -2.50
CA CYS A 110 -5.60 -2.71 -3.32
C CYS A 110 -5.31 -2.83 -4.82
N LEU A 111 -4.24 -3.54 -5.22
CA LEU A 111 -3.89 -3.81 -6.62
C LEU A 111 -4.84 -4.83 -7.29
N HIS A 112 -5.68 -5.49 -6.50
CA HIS A 112 -6.65 -6.48 -6.98
C HIS A 112 -8.00 -5.89 -7.38
N GLN A 113 -8.12 -4.56 -7.45
CA GLN A 113 -9.36 -3.92 -7.89
C GLN A 113 -9.48 -4.04 -9.42
N GLU A 114 -10.68 -4.42 -9.90
CA GLU A 114 -10.98 -4.64 -11.32
C GLU A 114 -10.80 -3.37 -12.19
N SER A 115 -10.77 -2.19 -11.58
CA SER A 115 -10.56 -0.92 -12.28
C SER A 115 -9.55 -0.05 -11.51
N PHE A 116 -8.28 -0.18 -11.87
CA PHE A 116 -7.26 0.75 -11.41
C PHE A 116 -7.24 1.95 -12.35
N PRO A 117 -7.22 3.21 -11.86
CA PRO A 117 -7.19 4.38 -12.73
C PRO A 117 -5.96 4.38 -13.66
N SER A 118 -6.15 4.69 -14.94
CA SER A 118 -5.11 4.53 -15.99
C SER A 118 -3.91 5.46 -15.82
N ASN A 119 -4.13 6.64 -15.22
CA ASN A 119 -3.06 7.64 -15.04
C ASN A 119 -2.20 7.40 -13.80
N ILE A 120 -2.50 6.40 -12.98
CA ILE A 120 -1.74 6.12 -11.76
C ILE A 120 -0.55 5.22 -12.07
N VAL A 121 0.60 5.61 -11.55
CA VAL A 121 1.82 4.79 -11.50
C VAL A 121 2.04 4.37 -10.05
N LEU A 122 2.29 3.07 -9.88
CA LEU A 122 2.68 2.50 -8.60
C LEU A 122 4.19 2.32 -8.56
N MET A 123 4.78 2.70 -7.43
CA MET A 123 6.23 2.72 -7.24
C MET A 123 6.58 2.14 -5.88
N GLU A 124 7.70 1.45 -5.79
CA GLU A 124 8.27 1.09 -4.49
C GLU A 124 8.87 2.33 -3.81
N LEU A 125 8.53 2.51 -2.53
CA LEU A 125 8.95 3.65 -1.72
C LEU A 125 9.94 3.18 -0.65
N GLY A 126 11.14 3.76 -0.67
CA GLY A 126 12.19 3.48 0.32
C GLY A 126 13.06 2.26 0.01
N ASP A 127 14.15 2.13 0.79
CA ASP A 127 15.04 0.97 0.79
C ASP A 127 15.47 0.68 2.25
N PRO A 128 14.94 -0.36 2.89
CA PRO A 128 14.01 -1.36 2.36
C PRO A 128 12.64 -0.78 1.99
N PRO A 129 11.89 -1.48 1.09
CA PRO A 129 10.56 -1.03 0.70
C PRO A 129 9.61 -0.88 1.88
N LEU A 130 8.79 0.18 1.86
CA LEU A 130 7.79 0.42 2.89
C LEU A 130 6.80 -0.75 2.97
N ASP A 131 6.61 -1.26 4.16
CA ASP A 131 5.68 -2.35 4.44
C ASP A 131 4.99 -2.18 5.81
N TRP A 132 3.95 -2.95 6.05
CA TRP A 132 3.27 -3.02 7.34
C TRP A 132 2.96 -4.45 7.77
N GLY A 133 2.83 -4.68 9.08
CA GLY A 133 2.40 -5.95 9.63
C GLY A 133 0.89 -6.09 9.61
N LYS A 134 0.40 -7.31 9.36
CA LYS A 134 -1.01 -7.70 9.45
C LYS A 134 -1.20 -8.70 10.59
N ALA A 135 -2.28 -8.58 11.32
CA ALA A 135 -2.60 -9.50 12.41
C ALA A 135 -4.10 -9.64 12.60
N ILE A 136 -4.54 -10.82 13.02
CA ILE A 136 -5.87 -11.03 13.57
C ILE A 136 -5.80 -10.72 15.06
N VAL A 137 -6.64 -9.78 15.52
CA VAL A 137 -6.65 -9.32 16.91
C VAL A 137 -7.97 -9.69 17.57
N TYR A 138 -7.91 -10.20 18.77
CA TYR A 138 -9.08 -10.53 19.58
C TYR A 138 -8.80 -10.33 21.07
N PRO A 139 -9.83 -10.15 21.93
CA PRO A 139 -9.64 -10.00 23.37
C PRO A 139 -8.97 -11.23 23.97
N LYS A 140 -8.02 -11.04 24.89
CA LYS A 140 -7.31 -12.15 25.57
C LYS A 140 -8.24 -13.15 26.26
N GLN A 141 -9.38 -12.67 26.75
CA GLN A 141 -10.37 -13.48 27.46
C GLN A 141 -11.32 -14.22 26.51
N THR A 142 -11.19 -14.01 25.18
CA THR A 142 -12.06 -14.67 24.20
C THR A 142 -11.79 -16.17 24.19
N ARG A 143 -12.82 -16.95 24.52
CA ARG A 143 -12.78 -18.39 24.27
C ARG A 143 -12.94 -18.63 22.77
N ILE A 144 -11.84 -19.04 22.12
CA ILE A 144 -11.87 -19.36 20.70
C ILE A 144 -12.77 -20.58 20.48
N THR A 145 -13.90 -20.36 19.82
CA THR A 145 -14.82 -21.45 19.42
C THR A 145 -14.25 -22.17 18.20
N ARG A 146 -14.78 -23.38 17.91
CA ARG A 146 -14.42 -24.14 16.71
C ARG A 146 -14.66 -23.31 15.42
N ILE A 147 -15.76 -22.59 15.38
CA ILE A 147 -16.10 -21.73 14.22
C ILE A 147 -15.08 -20.60 14.08
N MET A 148 -14.75 -19.92 15.17
CA MET A 148 -13.72 -18.86 15.15
C MET A 148 -12.38 -19.42 14.68
N ARG A 149 -11.98 -20.63 15.13
CA ARG A 149 -10.73 -21.24 14.65
C ARG A 149 -10.76 -21.48 13.16
N ILE A 150 -11.84 -22.05 12.63
CA ILE A 150 -12.01 -22.25 11.18
C ILE A 150 -11.88 -20.93 10.43
N VAL A 151 -12.53 -19.86 10.89
CA VAL A 151 -12.45 -18.54 10.24
C VAL A 151 -11.01 -17.99 10.30
N ILE A 152 -10.35 -18.10 11.46
CA ILE A 152 -8.95 -17.66 11.61
C ILE A 152 -8.04 -18.44 10.65
N ASP A 153 -8.21 -19.75 10.56
CA ASP A 153 -7.38 -20.62 9.72
C ASP A 153 -7.64 -20.31 8.23
N LEU A 154 -8.89 -20.10 7.81
CA LEU A 154 -9.22 -19.66 6.45
C LEU A 154 -8.62 -18.30 6.11
N VAL A 155 -8.68 -17.34 7.03
CA VAL A 155 -8.07 -16.03 6.83
C VAL A 155 -6.54 -16.15 6.73
N LYS A 156 -5.93 -16.99 7.58
CA LYS A 156 -4.49 -17.29 7.48
C LYS A 156 -4.13 -17.94 6.15
N GLU A 157 -4.89 -18.93 5.71
CA GLU A 157 -4.73 -19.59 4.43
C GLU A 157 -4.81 -18.58 3.28
N PHE A 158 -5.85 -17.74 3.26
CA PHE A 158 -6.01 -16.70 2.26
C PHE A 158 -4.83 -15.72 2.21
N TYR A 159 -4.27 -15.36 3.37
CA TYR A 159 -3.18 -14.39 3.43
C TYR A 159 -1.77 -15.00 3.42
N HIS A 160 -1.59 -16.29 3.78
CA HIS A 160 -0.26 -16.93 3.88
C HIS A 160 -0.04 -18.09 2.89
N ASN A 161 -1.04 -18.89 2.63
CA ASN A 161 -0.84 -20.22 2.02
C ASN A 161 -1.15 -20.29 0.54
N ASP A 162 -1.52 -19.19 -0.13
CA ASP A 162 -1.55 -19.20 -1.58
C ASP A 162 -0.69 -18.10 -2.19
N PRO A 163 0.66 -18.27 -2.13
CA PRO A 163 1.57 -17.43 -2.90
C PRO A 163 1.26 -17.51 -4.40
N GLN A 164 0.75 -18.65 -4.89
CA GLN A 164 0.50 -18.88 -6.31
C GLN A 164 -0.79 -18.18 -6.78
N VAL A 165 -1.89 -18.25 -6.03
CA VAL A 165 -3.11 -17.48 -6.34
C VAL A 165 -2.85 -15.98 -6.21
N ARG A 166 -2.16 -15.54 -5.16
CA ARG A 166 -1.70 -14.15 -5.04
C ARG A 166 -0.79 -13.75 -6.18
N GLN A 167 0.14 -14.61 -6.55
CA GLN A 167 1.06 -14.35 -7.64
C GLN A 167 0.34 -14.34 -8.98
N GLN A 168 -0.62 -15.25 -9.23
CA GLN A 168 -1.46 -15.24 -10.42
C GLN A 168 -2.32 -13.98 -10.53
N TYR A 169 -2.97 -13.54 -9.44
CA TYR A 169 -3.70 -12.28 -9.42
C TYR A 169 -2.77 -11.08 -9.59
N ARG A 170 -1.61 -11.08 -8.92
CA ARG A 170 -0.60 -10.05 -9.07
C ARG A 170 -0.03 -9.99 -10.48
N GLU A 171 0.31 -11.12 -11.07
CA GLU A 171 0.82 -11.22 -12.44
C GLU A 171 -0.24 -10.82 -13.46
N LYS A 172 -1.49 -11.25 -13.29
CA LYS A 172 -2.61 -10.83 -14.12
C LYS A 172 -2.80 -9.31 -14.07
N ASN A 173 -2.88 -8.74 -12.89
CA ASN A 173 -3.08 -7.30 -12.72
C ASN A 173 -1.88 -6.47 -13.17
N LEU A 174 -0.65 -6.96 -12.96
CA LEU A 174 0.55 -6.34 -13.50
C LEU A 174 0.63 -6.45 -15.03
N ALA A 175 0.20 -7.56 -15.60
CA ALA A 175 0.14 -7.76 -17.06
C ALA A 175 -0.94 -6.87 -17.69
N GLU A 176 -2.13 -6.79 -17.10
CA GLU A 176 -3.20 -5.90 -17.54
C GLU A 176 -2.80 -4.42 -17.41
N TRP A 177 -2.12 -4.06 -16.32
CA TRP A 177 -1.59 -2.72 -16.13
C TRP A 177 -0.50 -2.39 -17.17
N ARG A 178 0.45 -3.30 -17.44
CA ARG A 178 1.47 -3.12 -18.49
C ARG A 178 0.85 -2.99 -19.87
N ALA A 179 -0.13 -3.85 -20.21
CA ALA A 179 -0.84 -3.80 -21.48
C ALA A 179 -1.68 -2.52 -21.68
N GLY A 180 -2.20 -1.96 -20.59
CA GLY A 180 -2.84 -0.64 -20.60
C GLY A 180 -1.85 0.49 -20.90
N GLN A 181 -0.62 0.37 -20.39
CA GLN A 181 0.44 1.37 -20.58
C GLN A 181 0.98 1.39 -22.01
N GLU A 182 1.07 0.23 -22.65
CA GLU A 182 1.56 0.10 -24.03
C GLU A 182 0.56 0.63 -25.08
N ARG A 183 -0.74 0.56 -24.79
CA ARG A 183 -1.81 1.09 -25.68
C ARG A 183 -1.89 2.61 -25.69
N GLU A 184 -1.41 3.28 -24.64
CA GLU A 184 -1.41 4.75 -24.55
C GLU A 184 -0.14 5.39 -25.14
N THR A 185 0.84 4.57 -25.56
CA THR A 185 2.10 5.02 -26.18
C THR A 185 2.11 4.85 -27.69
N THR A 186 1.02 4.34 -28.29
CA THR A 186 0.84 4.18 -29.74
C THR A 186 -0.26 5.11 -30.22
#